data_f6ed8922aadf436e9f0e38a05379871f
#
_entry.id   f6ed8922aadf436e9f0e38a05379871f
#
_cell.length_a   1.000
_cell.length_b   1.000
_cell.length_c   1.000
_cell.angle_alpha   90.00
_cell.angle_beta   90.00
_cell.angle_gamma   90.00
#
_symmetry.space_group_name_H-M   'P 1'
#
loop_
_entity.id
_entity.type
_entity.pdbx_description
1 polymer ?
#
loop_
_entity_poly.entity_id
_entity_poly.type
_entity_poly.pdbx_seq_one_letter_code
_entity_poly.pdbx_strand_id
1 'polypeptide(L)'
;MAKKSSKQELDLITNPEAVADAAIGKAEKFIQANGKLVTTVVGIIAGFILLVFGYVKFIQEPAELEAQDAIAPAQMAFERDSLRLALHGNMSQMGFLEVADAYSSTGSGELANYYAGLSFLGLGQPSDAIEAFDNYSASNEVLGAIALGGIGDAFAELNQAEEAHEYYHKAARADDNEFLSPFFLFKAGIAAEMMGDYREAKNHY
;
A
#
# COMPACT_ATOMS: atom_id res chain seq x y z
N MET A 1 13.60 -40.87 -39.36
CA MET A 1 13.95 -40.07 -38.16
C MET A 1 12.81 -39.19 -37.67
N ALA A 2 11.86 -38.73 -38.47
CA ALA A 2 10.77 -37.82 -38.06
C ALA A 2 9.68 -38.43 -37.13
N LYS A 3 9.48 -39.74 -37.16
CA LYS A 3 8.41 -40.42 -36.38
C LYS A 3 8.73 -40.62 -34.88
N LYS A 4 10.01 -40.46 -34.49
CA LYS A 4 10.46 -40.57 -33.09
C LYS A 4 10.37 -39.25 -32.32
N SER A 5 10.41 -38.12 -33.05
CA SER A 5 10.27 -36.76 -32.49
C SER A 5 8.81 -36.48 -32.09
N SER A 6 7.82 -36.81 -32.92
CA SER A 6 6.40 -36.54 -32.65
C SER A 6 5.82 -37.34 -31.48
N LYS A 7 6.36 -38.54 -31.21
CA LYS A 7 5.91 -39.36 -30.06
C LYS A 7 6.45 -38.84 -28.73
N GLN A 8 7.66 -38.28 -28.75
CA GLN A 8 8.25 -37.61 -27.56
C GLN A 8 7.55 -36.29 -27.22
N GLU A 9 7.14 -35.51 -28.23
CA GLU A 9 6.37 -34.27 -28.01
C GLU A 9 4.95 -34.57 -27.48
N LEU A 10 4.32 -35.65 -27.92
CA LEU A 10 2.98 -36.06 -27.48
C LEU A 10 3.00 -36.59 -26.04
N ASP A 11 4.04 -37.33 -25.63
CA ASP A 11 4.22 -37.82 -24.26
C ASP A 11 4.46 -36.66 -23.29
N LEU A 12 5.15 -35.58 -23.68
CA LEU A 12 5.38 -34.39 -22.89
C LEU A 12 4.10 -33.55 -22.60
N ILE A 13 3.09 -33.65 -23.48
CA ILE A 13 1.81 -32.92 -23.32
C ILE A 13 0.83 -33.71 -22.43
N THR A 14 0.93 -35.04 -22.39
CA THR A 14 -0.03 -35.91 -21.71
C THR A 14 0.43 -36.45 -20.36
N ASN A 15 1.73 -36.36 -20.03
CA ASN A 15 2.29 -36.90 -18.79
C ASN A 15 3.10 -35.84 -18.05
N PRO A 16 2.55 -35.23 -16.98
CA PRO A 16 3.23 -34.19 -16.19
C PRO A 16 4.52 -34.69 -15.50
N GLU A 17 4.62 -35.99 -15.18
CA GLU A 17 5.84 -36.58 -14.59
C GLU A 17 6.97 -36.62 -15.63
N ALA A 18 6.69 -36.97 -16.87
CA ALA A 18 7.69 -36.99 -17.95
C ALA A 18 8.21 -35.56 -18.28
N VAL A 19 7.35 -34.54 -18.13
CA VAL A 19 7.76 -33.12 -18.25
C VAL A 19 8.69 -32.73 -17.13
N ALA A 20 8.35 -33.12 -15.90
CA ALA A 20 9.18 -32.83 -14.72
C ALA A 20 10.56 -33.50 -14.84
N ASP A 21 10.61 -34.79 -15.21
CA ASP A 21 11.87 -35.55 -15.39
C ASP A 21 12.75 -34.96 -16.51
N ALA A 22 12.14 -34.53 -17.61
CA ALA A 22 12.86 -33.85 -18.69
C ALA A 22 13.39 -32.50 -18.30
N ALA A 23 12.65 -31.74 -17.48
CA ALA A 23 13.08 -30.46 -16.94
C ALA A 23 14.23 -30.61 -15.92
N ILE A 24 14.12 -31.60 -15.01
CA ILE A 24 15.16 -31.95 -14.04
C ILE A 24 16.43 -32.36 -14.75
N GLY A 25 16.36 -33.26 -15.75
CA GLY A 25 17.53 -33.69 -16.50
C GLY A 25 18.22 -32.57 -17.31
N LYS A 26 17.45 -31.58 -17.80
CA LYS A 26 18.02 -30.35 -18.40
C LYS A 26 18.71 -29.47 -17.38
N ALA A 27 18.07 -29.28 -16.20
CA ALA A 27 18.64 -28.49 -15.11
C ALA A 27 19.94 -29.11 -14.58
N GLU A 28 19.98 -30.41 -14.37
CA GLU A 28 21.21 -31.14 -13.95
C GLU A 28 22.36 -30.96 -14.95
N LYS A 29 22.10 -31.13 -16.25
CA LYS A 29 23.11 -30.90 -17.29
C LYS A 29 23.60 -29.47 -17.32
N PHE A 30 22.70 -28.50 -17.15
CA PHE A 30 23.07 -27.09 -17.09
C PHE A 30 23.97 -26.80 -15.86
N ILE A 31 23.60 -27.32 -14.70
CA ILE A 31 24.36 -27.16 -13.45
C ILE A 31 25.75 -27.81 -13.59
N GLN A 32 25.84 -29.01 -14.15
CA GLN A 32 27.11 -29.70 -14.37
C GLN A 32 28.02 -28.95 -15.37
N ALA A 33 27.44 -28.40 -16.45
CA ALA A 33 28.17 -27.64 -17.44
C ALA A 33 28.64 -26.26 -16.95
N ASN A 34 27.85 -25.63 -16.03
CA ASN A 34 28.02 -24.25 -15.60
C ASN A 34 28.22 -24.12 -14.07
N GLY A 35 28.80 -25.12 -13.41
CA GLY A 35 28.89 -25.20 -11.95
C GLY A 35 29.44 -23.95 -11.28
N LYS A 36 30.52 -23.35 -11.82
CA LYS A 36 31.10 -22.10 -11.29
C LYS A 36 30.12 -20.93 -11.35
N LEU A 37 29.44 -20.78 -12.48
CA LEU A 37 28.44 -19.71 -12.67
C LEU A 37 27.26 -19.88 -11.71
N VAL A 38 26.73 -21.09 -11.59
CA VAL A 38 25.64 -21.43 -10.67
C VAL A 38 26.03 -21.12 -9.22
N THR A 39 27.21 -21.59 -8.80
CA THR A 39 27.73 -21.33 -7.43
C THR A 39 27.90 -19.83 -7.17
N THR A 40 28.41 -19.08 -8.15
CA THR A 40 28.56 -17.61 -8.01
C THR A 40 27.20 -16.92 -7.88
N VAL A 41 26.24 -17.26 -8.73
CA VAL A 41 24.89 -16.68 -8.70
C VAL A 41 24.17 -17.00 -7.38
N VAL A 42 24.24 -18.26 -6.94
CA VAL A 42 23.65 -18.68 -5.65
C VAL A 42 24.33 -17.95 -4.48
N GLY A 43 25.67 -17.79 -4.53
CA GLY A 43 26.41 -17.03 -3.52
C GLY A 43 26.02 -15.56 -3.47
N ILE A 44 25.81 -14.91 -4.62
CA ILE A 44 25.33 -13.52 -4.69
C ILE A 44 23.93 -13.40 -4.12
N ILE A 45 23.01 -14.30 -4.49
CA ILE A 45 21.63 -14.31 -3.98
C ILE A 45 21.63 -14.51 -2.45
N ALA A 46 22.40 -15.49 -1.96
CA ALA A 46 22.50 -15.74 -0.51
C ALA A 46 23.08 -14.53 0.23
N GLY A 47 24.13 -13.90 -0.32
CA GLY A 47 24.72 -12.68 0.23
C GLY A 47 23.70 -11.53 0.27
N PHE A 48 22.92 -11.34 -0.79
CA PHE A 48 21.88 -10.32 -0.84
C PHE A 48 20.77 -10.58 0.20
N ILE A 49 20.33 -11.83 0.35
CA ILE A 49 19.34 -12.21 1.38
C ILE A 49 19.85 -11.90 2.79
N LEU A 50 21.13 -12.21 3.08
CA LEU A 50 21.74 -11.90 4.36
C LEU A 50 21.85 -10.39 4.62
N LEU A 51 22.14 -9.60 3.60
CA LEU A 51 22.20 -8.14 3.71
C LEU A 51 20.80 -7.56 3.99
N VAL A 52 19.76 -8.02 3.27
CA VAL A 52 18.38 -7.60 3.50
C VAL A 52 17.92 -8.00 4.91
N PHE A 53 18.19 -9.24 5.32
CA PHE A 53 17.85 -9.71 6.66
C PHE A 53 18.56 -8.87 7.75
N GLY A 54 19.86 -8.60 7.58
CA GLY A 54 20.61 -7.75 8.50
C GLY A 54 20.05 -6.33 8.57
N TYR A 55 19.71 -5.73 7.43
CA TYR A 55 19.09 -4.41 7.36
C TYR A 55 17.75 -4.38 8.12
N VAL A 56 16.86 -5.32 7.84
CA VAL A 56 15.55 -5.40 8.50
C VAL A 56 15.72 -5.57 10.01
N LYS A 57 16.55 -6.52 10.44
CA LYS A 57 16.71 -6.88 11.86
C LYS A 57 17.40 -5.83 12.70
N PHE A 58 18.43 -5.16 12.15
CA PHE A 58 19.29 -4.26 12.92
C PHE A 58 19.01 -2.78 12.69
N ILE A 59 18.28 -2.42 11.64
CA ILE A 59 17.96 -1.03 11.30
C ILE A 59 16.46 -0.81 11.34
N GLN A 60 15.69 -1.57 10.58
CA GLN A 60 14.25 -1.30 10.40
C GLN A 60 13.41 -1.68 11.63
N GLU A 61 13.62 -2.85 12.24
CA GLU A 61 12.87 -3.24 13.44
C GLU A 61 13.08 -2.28 14.63
N PRO A 62 14.32 -1.88 15.00
CA PRO A 62 14.51 -0.90 16.06
C PRO A 62 13.86 0.46 15.75
N ALA A 63 14.00 0.95 14.50
CA ALA A 63 13.39 2.21 14.09
C ALA A 63 11.86 2.15 14.16
N GLU A 64 11.25 1.02 13.79
CA GLU A 64 9.79 0.81 13.91
C GLU A 64 9.33 0.84 15.37
N LEU A 65 10.09 0.21 16.31
CA LEU A 65 9.76 0.26 17.73
C LEU A 65 9.84 1.68 18.31
N GLU A 66 10.87 2.44 17.94
CA GLU A 66 10.98 3.85 18.34
C GLU A 66 9.85 4.70 17.75
N ALA A 67 9.47 4.46 16.49
CA ALA A 67 8.37 5.14 15.83
C ALA A 67 7.01 4.84 16.48
N GLN A 68 6.78 3.59 16.92
CA GLN A 68 5.57 3.19 17.66
C GLN A 68 5.46 3.93 19.00
N ASP A 69 6.56 4.05 19.72
CA ASP A 69 6.58 4.80 20.97
C ASP A 69 6.37 6.31 20.73
N ALA A 70 6.92 6.84 19.64
CA ALA A 70 6.82 8.26 19.28
C ALA A 70 5.41 8.67 18.82
N ILE A 71 4.69 7.81 18.06
CA ILE A 71 3.34 8.11 17.55
C ILE A 71 2.26 8.01 18.63
N ALA A 72 2.44 7.16 19.64
CA ALA A 72 1.40 6.87 20.63
C ALA A 72 0.84 8.10 21.36
N PRO A 73 1.64 9.10 21.81
CA PRO A 73 1.10 10.32 22.41
C PRO A 73 0.26 11.16 21.46
N ALA A 74 0.62 11.20 20.16
CA ALA A 74 -0.14 11.92 19.14
C ALA A 74 -1.48 11.24 18.89
N GLN A 75 -1.53 9.91 18.85
CA GLN A 75 -2.77 9.13 18.74
C GLN A 75 -3.69 9.38 19.94
N MET A 76 -3.15 9.40 21.17
CA MET A 76 -3.93 9.73 22.36
C MET A 76 -4.49 11.16 22.33
N ALA A 77 -3.76 12.11 21.75
CA ALA A 77 -4.24 13.47 21.57
C ALA A 77 -5.35 13.52 20.51
N PHE A 78 -5.23 12.76 19.42
CA PHE A 78 -6.24 12.62 18.38
C PHE A 78 -7.55 12.04 18.93
N GLU A 79 -7.48 10.95 19.68
CA GLU A 79 -8.64 10.32 20.32
C GLU A 79 -9.39 11.25 21.29
N ARG A 80 -8.70 12.24 21.84
CA ARG A 80 -9.29 13.29 22.71
C ARG A 80 -9.74 14.52 21.94
N ASP A 81 -9.84 14.44 20.63
CA ASP A 81 -10.20 15.54 19.73
C ASP A 81 -9.25 16.76 19.84
N SER A 82 -8.05 16.54 20.34
CA SER A 82 -7.01 17.57 20.44
C SER A 82 -6.17 17.61 19.17
N LEU A 83 -6.82 17.83 18.02
CA LEU A 83 -6.26 17.64 16.67
C LEU A 83 -4.98 18.47 16.44
N ARG A 84 -4.92 19.73 16.95
CA ARG A 84 -3.70 20.55 16.80
C ARG A 84 -2.52 19.98 17.59
N LEU A 85 -2.78 19.44 18.79
CA LEU A 85 -1.74 18.80 19.59
C LEU A 85 -1.31 17.46 18.95
N ALA A 86 -2.26 16.70 18.43
CA ALA A 86 -1.97 15.49 17.70
C ALA A 86 -1.10 15.75 16.48
N LEU A 87 -1.41 16.79 15.71
CA LEU A 87 -0.72 17.15 14.47
C LEU A 87 0.69 17.70 14.71
N HIS A 88 0.83 18.66 15.62
CA HIS A 88 2.08 19.41 15.80
C HIS A 88 2.89 19.01 17.04
N GLY A 89 2.32 18.21 17.95
CA GLY A 89 2.96 17.88 19.21
C GLY A 89 3.17 19.09 20.12
N ASN A 90 4.14 18.97 21.03
CA ASN A 90 4.60 20.04 21.91
C ASN A 90 6.06 19.77 22.35
N MET A 91 6.59 20.56 23.28
CA MET A 91 7.99 20.42 23.75
C MET A 91 8.34 19.05 24.37
N SER A 92 7.35 18.23 24.71
CA SER A 92 7.55 16.93 25.39
C SER A 92 7.12 15.71 24.57
N GLN A 93 6.42 15.91 23.46
CA GLN A 93 5.92 14.83 22.59
C GLN A 93 5.86 15.27 21.13
N MET A 94 6.22 14.36 20.24
CA MET A 94 6.10 14.57 18.80
C MET A 94 4.63 14.57 18.39
N GLY A 95 4.30 15.37 17.37
CA GLY A 95 3.03 15.27 16.65
C GLY A 95 3.17 14.40 15.42
N PHE A 96 2.04 14.12 14.74
CA PHE A 96 2.04 13.27 13.55
C PHE A 96 2.99 13.76 12.45
N LEU A 97 3.10 15.06 12.22
CA LEU A 97 4.00 15.63 11.20
C LEU A 97 5.47 15.33 11.51
N GLU A 98 5.87 15.48 12.77
CA GLU A 98 7.25 15.22 13.19
C GLU A 98 7.57 13.72 13.15
N VAL A 99 6.61 12.86 13.54
CA VAL A 99 6.76 11.40 13.46
C VAL A 99 6.85 10.93 12.01
N ALA A 100 6.01 11.47 11.11
CA ALA A 100 6.02 11.14 9.69
C ALA A 100 7.36 11.49 9.02
N ASP A 101 7.96 12.62 9.39
CA ASP A 101 9.26 13.04 8.87
C ASP A 101 10.41 12.21 9.46
N ALA A 102 10.48 12.10 10.79
CA ALA A 102 11.57 11.43 11.49
C ALA A 102 11.63 9.91 11.22
N TYR A 103 10.48 9.28 11.02
CA TYR A 103 10.34 7.83 10.85
C TYR A 103 9.71 7.45 9.50
N SER A 104 9.94 8.22 8.46
CA SER A 104 9.33 8.05 7.13
C SER A 104 9.54 6.67 6.48
N SER A 105 10.56 5.91 6.90
CA SER A 105 10.83 4.55 6.39
C SER A 105 10.14 3.43 7.20
N THR A 106 9.31 3.78 8.19
CA THR A 106 8.62 2.83 9.09
C THR A 106 7.12 2.82 8.85
N GLY A 107 6.46 1.72 9.20
CA GLY A 107 5.00 1.64 9.13
C GLY A 107 4.30 2.66 10.04
N SER A 108 4.88 2.96 11.21
CA SER A 108 4.37 3.98 12.12
C SER A 108 4.51 5.40 11.56
N GLY A 109 5.60 5.69 10.82
CA GLY A 109 5.77 6.97 10.12
C GLY A 109 4.76 7.14 8.98
N GLU A 110 4.51 6.08 8.20
CA GLU A 110 3.44 6.08 7.20
C GLU A 110 2.06 6.30 7.85
N LEU A 111 1.77 5.58 8.96
CA LEU A 111 0.53 5.74 9.71
C LEU A 111 0.36 7.16 10.28
N ALA A 112 1.46 7.84 10.62
CA ALA A 112 1.41 9.22 11.06
C ALA A 112 0.93 10.17 9.94
N ASN A 113 1.30 9.94 8.68
CA ASN A 113 0.74 10.69 7.53
C ASN A 113 -0.79 10.49 7.41
N TYR A 114 -1.28 9.28 7.58
CA TYR A 114 -2.71 9.00 7.57
C TYR A 114 -3.47 9.78 8.67
N TYR A 115 -2.97 9.73 9.91
CA TYR A 115 -3.59 10.48 11.02
C TYR A 115 -3.42 12.00 10.87
N ALA A 116 -2.34 12.46 10.25
CA ALA A 116 -2.18 13.87 9.90
C ALA A 116 -3.25 14.32 8.92
N GLY A 117 -3.53 13.52 7.88
CA GLY A 117 -4.62 13.78 6.93
C GLY A 117 -5.98 13.90 7.62
N LEU A 118 -6.32 12.96 8.51
CA LEU A 118 -7.55 13.03 9.29
C LEU A 118 -7.60 14.26 10.20
N SER A 119 -6.46 14.62 10.81
CA SER A 119 -6.36 15.80 11.68
C SER A 119 -6.55 17.10 10.90
N PHE A 120 -5.96 17.21 9.72
CA PHE A 120 -6.13 18.36 8.83
C PHE A 120 -7.59 18.53 8.37
N LEU A 121 -8.27 17.43 7.98
CA LEU A 121 -9.71 17.47 7.68
C LEU A 121 -10.50 17.97 8.88
N GLY A 122 -10.28 17.40 10.07
CA GLY A 122 -10.97 17.83 11.27
C GLY A 122 -10.71 19.29 11.67
N LEU A 123 -9.60 19.88 11.21
CA LEU A 123 -9.25 21.30 11.41
C LEU A 123 -9.75 22.21 10.27
N GLY A 124 -10.42 21.67 9.24
CA GLY A 124 -10.87 22.44 8.07
C GLY A 124 -9.72 22.92 7.18
N GLN A 125 -8.67 22.09 7.07
CA GLN A 125 -7.48 22.33 6.23
C GLN A 125 -7.40 21.29 5.12
N PRO A 126 -8.34 21.28 4.15
CA PRO A 126 -8.47 20.20 3.19
C PRO A 126 -7.26 20.09 2.23
N SER A 127 -6.60 21.18 1.88
CA SER A 127 -5.41 21.14 1.03
C SER A 127 -4.25 20.40 1.69
N ASP A 128 -4.02 20.65 2.98
CA ASP A 128 -2.96 19.98 3.75
C ASP A 128 -3.33 18.51 4.00
N ALA A 129 -4.63 18.20 4.13
CA ALA A 129 -5.12 16.85 4.26
C ALA A 129 -4.84 16.00 3.00
N ILE A 130 -5.04 16.57 1.79
CA ILE A 130 -4.71 15.90 0.54
C ILE A 130 -3.23 15.51 0.51
N GLU A 131 -2.34 16.46 0.83
CA GLU A 131 -0.89 16.21 0.85
C GLU A 131 -0.51 15.11 1.85
N ALA A 132 -1.08 15.15 3.05
CA ALA A 132 -0.80 14.16 4.08
C ALA A 132 -1.28 12.76 3.69
N PHE A 133 -2.50 12.63 3.13
CA PHE A 133 -2.99 11.34 2.65
C PHE A 133 -2.24 10.82 1.42
N ASP A 134 -1.78 11.71 0.52
CA ASP A 134 -1.00 11.34 -0.65
C ASP A 134 0.40 10.81 -0.27
N ASN A 135 0.94 11.30 0.84
CA ASN A 135 2.17 10.78 1.44
C ASN A 135 2.00 9.46 2.21
N TYR A 136 0.76 8.99 2.44
CA TYR A 136 0.51 7.68 3.01
C TYR A 136 0.67 6.59 1.95
N SER A 137 1.74 5.80 2.05
CA SER A 137 1.94 4.64 1.18
C SER A 137 1.13 3.46 1.74
N ALA A 138 0.04 3.13 1.06
CA ALA A 138 -0.93 2.15 1.50
C ALA A 138 -0.34 0.72 1.61
N SER A 139 0.29 0.41 2.73
CA SER A 139 0.69 -0.96 3.10
C SER A 139 -0.52 -1.82 3.53
N ASN A 140 -1.64 -1.16 3.84
CA ASN A 140 -2.91 -1.77 4.25
C ASN A 140 -4.03 -1.33 3.30
N GLU A 141 -4.66 -2.28 2.60
CA GLU A 141 -5.71 -2.01 1.61
C GLU A 141 -6.89 -1.23 2.19
N VAL A 142 -7.34 -1.58 3.41
CA VAL A 142 -8.43 -0.90 4.11
C VAL A 142 -8.09 0.57 4.39
N LEU A 143 -6.93 0.82 5.02
CA LEU A 143 -6.51 2.19 5.32
C LEU A 143 -6.21 2.98 4.04
N GLY A 144 -5.70 2.31 3.00
CA GLY A 144 -5.50 2.90 1.68
C GLY A 144 -6.81 3.38 1.06
N ALA A 145 -7.86 2.56 1.11
CA ALA A 145 -9.19 2.94 0.65
C ALA A 145 -9.75 4.14 1.45
N ILE A 146 -9.57 4.13 2.79
CA ILE A 146 -10.02 5.24 3.64
C ILE A 146 -9.23 6.52 3.36
N ALA A 147 -7.91 6.44 3.15
CA ALA A 147 -7.09 7.60 2.79
C ALA A 147 -7.52 8.22 1.45
N LEU A 148 -7.76 7.38 0.42
CA LEU A 148 -8.32 7.84 -0.85
C LEU A 148 -9.69 8.49 -0.67
N GLY A 149 -10.54 7.91 0.17
CA GLY A 149 -11.82 8.51 0.54
C GLY A 149 -11.68 9.85 1.26
N GLY A 150 -10.68 9.98 2.14
CA GLY A 150 -10.31 11.23 2.82
C GLY A 150 -9.84 12.32 1.85
N ILE A 151 -9.07 11.96 0.81
CA ILE A 151 -8.74 12.88 -0.29
C ILE A 151 -10.02 13.33 -1.02
N GLY A 152 -10.95 12.40 -1.28
CA GLY A 152 -12.25 12.73 -1.85
C GLY A 152 -13.05 13.70 -0.97
N ASP A 153 -13.04 13.51 0.37
CA ASP A 153 -13.68 14.42 1.32
C ASP A 153 -13.04 15.82 1.28
N ALA A 154 -11.71 15.88 1.22
CA ALA A 154 -10.99 17.14 1.11
C ALA A 154 -11.33 17.90 -0.18
N PHE A 155 -11.41 17.21 -1.33
CA PHE A 155 -11.83 17.83 -2.58
C PHE A 155 -13.29 18.30 -2.54
N ALA A 156 -14.18 17.55 -1.88
CA ALA A 156 -15.57 17.97 -1.68
C ALA A 156 -15.67 19.25 -0.83
N GLU A 157 -14.87 19.38 0.23
CA GLU A 157 -14.78 20.60 1.05
C GLU A 157 -14.25 21.80 0.24
N LEU A 158 -13.35 21.54 -0.72
CA LEU A 158 -12.85 22.57 -1.66
C LEU A 158 -13.85 22.91 -2.78
N ASN A 159 -15.03 22.31 -2.79
CA ASN A 159 -16.04 22.39 -3.85
C ASN A 159 -15.52 21.90 -5.22
N GLN A 160 -14.57 20.98 -5.24
CA GLN A 160 -14.01 20.31 -6.42
C GLN A 160 -14.70 18.95 -6.59
N ALA A 161 -15.93 18.99 -7.09
CA ALA A 161 -16.80 17.81 -7.12
C ALA A 161 -16.33 16.72 -8.11
N GLU A 162 -15.65 17.09 -9.21
CA GLU A 162 -15.10 16.15 -10.18
C GLU A 162 -13.98 15.32 -9.54
N GLU A 163 -13.05 15.98 -8.88
CA GLU A 163 -11.93 15.33 -8.18
C GLU A 163 -12.46 14.47 -7.01
N ALA A 164 -13.41 14.97 -6.23
CA ALA A 164 -14.04 14.22 -5.16
C ALA A 164 -14.67 12.92 -5.69
N HIS A 165 -15.43 13.00 -6.79
CA HIS A 165 -16.04 11.84 -7.43
C HIS A 165 -14.98 10.81 -7.88
N GLU A 166 -13.89 11.26 -8.51
CA GLU A 166 -12.81 10.38 -8.96
C GLU A 166 -12.16 9.65 -7.77
N TYR A 167 -11.86 10.37 -6.68
CA TYR A 167 -11.20 9.78 -5.51
C TYR A 167 -12.11 8.84 -4.75
N TYR A 168 -13.41 9.10 -4.63
CA TYR A 168 -14.35 8.15 -4.06
C TYR A 168 -14.45 6.86 -4.89
N HIS A 169 -14.38 6.96 -6.21
CA HIS A 169 -14.29 5.79 -7.07
C HIS A 169 -12.99 4.99 -6.89
N LYS A 170 -11.87 5.69 -6.74
CA LYS A 170 -10.59 5.03 -6.42
C LYS A 170 -10.68 4.31 -5.07
N ALA A 171 -11.25 4.96 -4.05
CA ALA A 171 -11.47 4.38 -2.73
C ALA A 171 -12.33 3.12 -2.78
N ALA A 172 -13.46 3.17 -3.52
CA ALA A 172 -14.37 2.05 -3.68
C ALA A 172 -13.76 0.83 -4.37
N ARG A 173 -12.71 1.03 -5.19
CA ARG A 173 -12.01 -0.04 -5.91
C ARG A 173 -10.74 -0.52 -5.22
N ALA A 174 -10.20 0.27 -4.29
CA ALA A 174 -8.95 -0.06 -3.60
C ALA A 174 -9.13 -1.22 -2.61
N ASP A 175 -10.33 -1.33 -2.02
CA ASP A 175 -10.72 -2.44 -1.16
C ASP A 175 -12.16 -2.84 -1.53
N ASP A 176 -12.29 -3.90 -2.33
CA ASP A 176 -13.57 -4.43 -2.79
C ASP A 176 -14.24 -5.26 -1.69
N ASN A 177 -14.59 -4.60 -0.58
CA ASN A 177 -15.32 -5.22 0.51
C ASN A 177 -16.77 -4.71 0.61
N GLU A 178 -17.61 -5.50 1.30
CA GLU A 178 -19.04 -5.26 1.41
C GLU A 178 -19.40 -3.98 2.21
N PHE A 179 -18.45 -3.35 2.90
CA PHE A 179 -18.68 -2.16 3.73
C PHE A 179 -18.13 -0.89 3.08
N LEU A 180 -16.87 -0.88 2.68
CA LEU A 180 -16.20 0.33 2.19
C LEU A 180 -16.59 0.67 0.75
N SER A 181 -16.69 -0.35 -0.12
CA SER A 181 -17.02 -0.10 -1.52
C SER A 181 -18.38 0.57 -1.69
N PRO A 182 -19.51 0.07 -1.11
CA PRO A 182 -20.79 0.76 -1.18
C PRO A 182 -20.79 2.14 -0.53
N PHE A 183 -20.05 2.30 0.58
CA PHE A 183 -19.94 3.58 1.27
C PHE A 183 -19.29 4.65 0.39
N PHE A 184 -18.19 4.33 -0.28
CA PHE A 184 -17.53 5.27 -1.16
C PHE A 184 -18.28 5.48 -2.48
N LEU A 185 -18.97 4.46 -3.00
CA LEU A 185 -19.87 4.65 -4.16
C LEU A 185 -21.01 5.61 -3.81
N PHE A 186 -21.60 5.50 -2.63
CA PHE A 186 -22.62 6.46 -2.18
C PHE A 186 -22.06 7.89 -2.14
N LYS A 187 -20.83 8.10 -1.62
CA LYS A 187 -20.18 9.41 -1.64
C LYS A 187 -19.91 9.91 -3.07
N ALA A 188 -19.50 9.00 -3.98
CA ALA A 188 -19.37 9.33 -5.40
C ALA A 188 -20.70 9.79 -6.01
N GLY A 189 -21.83 9.16 -5.64
CA GLY A 189 -23.16 9.60 -6.03
C GLY A 189 -23.47 11.03 -5.56
N ILE A 190 -23.15 11.38 -4.32
CA ILE A 190 -23.30 12.75 -3.81
C ILE A 190 -22.43 13.74 -4.61
N ALA A 191 -21.20 13.39 -4.91
CA ALA A 191 -20.32 14.23 -5.72
C ALA A 191 -20.88 14.43 -7.14
N ALA A 192 -21.46 13.37 -7.74
CA ALA A 192 -22.17 13.48 -9.03
C ALA A 192 -23.38 14.44 -8.99
N GLU A 193 -24.13 14.43 -7.87
CA GLU A 193 -25.20 15.42 -7.66
C GLU A 193 -24.66 16.86 -7.58
N MET A 194 -23.51 17.06 -6.91
CA MET A 194 -22.86 18.38 -6.85
C MET A 194 -22.43 18.89 -8.23
N MET A 195 -22.05 17.98 -9.15
CA MET A 195 -21.77 18.30 -10.55
C MET A 195 -23.03 18.51 -11.40
N GLY A 196 -24.22 18.16 -10.88
CA GLY A 196 -25.48 18.19 -11.63
C GLY A 196 -25.69 16.96 -12.54
N ASP A 197 -24.85 15.95 -12.44
CA ASP A 197 -25.01 14.68 -13.18
C ASP A 197 -25.90 13.71 -12.39
N TYR A 198 -27.20 13.98 -12.38
CA TYR A 198 -28.18 13.15 -11.69
C TYR A 198 -28.33 11.76 -12.28
N ARG A 199 -27.90 11.55 -13.54
CA ARG A 199 -27.92 10.21 -14.14
C ARG A 199 -26.83 9.34 -13.55
N GLU A 200 -25.62 9.89 -13.42
CA GLU A 200 -24.50 9.18 -12.78
C GLU A 200 -24.77 8.95 -11.30
N ALA A 201 -25.26 9.96 -10.57
CA ALA A 201 -25.66 9.82 -9.18
C ALA A 201 -26.61 8.65 -8.95
N LYS A 202 -27.64 8.50 -9.82
CA LYS A 202 -28.59 7.37 -9.74
C LYS A 202 -27.92 6.00 -9.93
N ASN A 203 -26.85 5.91 -10.69
CA ASN A 203 -26.15 4.64 -10.91
C ASN A 203 -25.37 4.18 -9.66
N HIS A 204 -25.08 5.10 -8.75
CA HIS A 204 -24.31 4.83 -7.54
C HIS A 204 -25.16 4.49 -6.31
N TYR A 205 -26.46 4.78 -6.35
CA TYR A 205 -27.44 4.47 -5.29
C TYR A 205 -28.10 3.10 -5.53
#